data_5b30500cfdccbeaf54a0c5653ba70b67
#
_entry.id   5b30500cfdccbeaf54a0c5653ba70b67
#
_cell.length_a   1.000
_cell.length_b   1.000
_cell.length_c   1.000
_cell.angle_alpha   90.00
_cell.angle_beta   90.00
_cell.angle_gamma   90.00
#
_symmetry.space_group_name_H-M   'P 1'
#
loop_
_entity.id
_entity.type
_entity.pdbx_description
1 polymer ?
#
loop_
_entity_poly.entity_id
_entity_poly.type
_entity_poly.pdbx_seq_one_letter_code
_entity_poly.pdbx_strand_id
1 'polypeptide(L)'
;MMEHAEHSPAAIREKAAGAVNCQSVTLPSGLTVLCRTMPGYSSVHAMYATNFGSVVREFTLNGKRIQLPAGTAHFLEHKMFESEQGDAFDLYAKTGAAANAFTSYDRTCYIFTATGMTDENLDILLNMVGHPWFTKETIAKEQGIIGQEIKMYDDSPDWRLLTALFRCLYKSHPIRDDIAGTTQSIAELTPELLYACTDAFYRPGNMVLSVAGNITLDQAVEACRRNGVYDAVEPPQVETIFPQEADTVQHKAVSYTHL
;
A
#
# COMPACT_ATOMS: atom_id res chain seq x y z
N MET A 1 21.90 35.46 -26.44
CA MET A 1 22.47 34.79 -25.23
C MET A 1 21.27 34.23 -24.47
N MET A 2 21.01 32.94 -24.63
CA MET A 2 19.97 32.23 -23.87
C MET A 2 20.69 31.53 -22.72
N GLU A 3 20.41 31.97 -21.49
CA GLU A 3 20.87 31.31 -20.28
C GLU A 3 20.16 29.97 -20.13
N HIS A 4 20.94 28.91 -20.18
CA HIS A 4 20.49 27.59 -19.78
C HIS A 4 20.33 27.58 -18.25
N ALA A 5 19.09 27.58 -17.77
CA ALA A 5 18.80 27.29 -16.38
C ALA A 5 19.18 25.84 -16.09
N GLU A 6 20.30 25.63 -15.42
CA GLU A 6 20.71 24.33 -14.85
C GLU A 6 19.65 23.90 -13.85
N HIS A 7 18.99 22.77 -14.13
CA HIS A 7 18.11 22.12 -13.16
C HIS A 7 19.00 21.58 -12.02
N SER A 8 18.95 22.29 -10.90
CA SER A 8 19.61 21.86 -9.66
C SER A 8 19.05 20.49 -9.24
N PRO A 9 19.91 19.49 -8.93
CA PRO A 9 19.42 18.19 -8.47
C PRO A 9 18.61 18.38 -7.17
N ALA A 10 17.51 17.62 -7.05
CA ALA A 10 16.64 17.64 -5.88
C ALA A 10 17.45 17.63 -4.58
N ALA A 11 17.19 18.59 -3.70
CA ALA A 11 17.98 18.80 -2.50
C ALA A 11 17.91 17.57 -1.59
N ILE A 12 19.04 16.87 -1.45
CA ILE A 12 19.20 15.78 -0.48
C ILE A 12 19.14 16.41 0.91
N ARG A 13 18.08 16.10 1.66
CA ARG A 13 17.94 16.51 3.06
C ARG A 13 18.51 15.44 3.96
N GLU A 14 19.72 15.66 4.47
CA GLU A 14 20.26 14.91 5.60
C GLU A 14 19.56 15.35 6.88
N LYS A 15 18.64 14.55 7.42
CA LYS A 15 18.12 14.74 8.77
C LYS A 15 18.97 13.94 9.74
N ALA A 16 19.96 14.58 10.36
CA ALA A 16 20.61 14.05 11.55
C ALA A 16 19.64 14.13 12.74
N ALA A 17 18.91 13.04 13.00
CA ALA A 17 18.23 12.82 14.26
C ALA A 17 18.75 11.51 14.85
N GLY A 18 19.46 11.58 15.98
CA GLY A 18 20.01 10.52 16.81
C GLY A 18 20.05 9.11 16.22
N ALA A 19 21.22 8.66 15.77
CA ALA A 19 21.63 7.27 15.55
C ALA A 19 21.12 6.50 14.31
N VAL A 20 20.23 7.00 13.46
CA VAL A 20 19.87 6.33 12.22
C VAL A 20 20.20 7.19 11.02
N ASN A 21 21.31 6.87 10.33
CA ASN A 21 21.71 7.56 9.10
C ASN A 21 20.81 7.09 7.95
N CYS A 22 19.71 7.81 7.70
CA CYS A 22 18.76 7.56 6.62
C CYS A 22 18.78 8.76 5.67
N GLN A 23 19.09 8.50 4.41
CA GLN A 23 19.02 9.47 3.33
C GLN A 23 17.59 9.51 2.76
N SER A 24 17.15 10.68 2.31
CA SER A 24 15.83 10.82 1.67
C SER A 24 15.90 11.79 0.50
N VAL A 25 15.12 11.49 -0.54
CA VAL A 25 14.91 12.36 -1.69
C VAL A 25 13.45 12.30 -2.12
N THR A 26 12.88 13.43 -2.51
CA THR A 26 11.59 13.47 -3.20
C THR A 26 11.86 13.68 -4.68
N LEU A 27 11.37 12.74 -5.50
CA LEU A 27 11.54 12.74 -6.95
C LEU A 27 10.60 13.76 -7.61
N PRO A 28 10.84 14.14 -8.89
CA PRO A 28 9.95 15.03 -9.63
C PRO A 28 8.50 14.53 -9.71
N SER A 29 8.29 13.20 -9.68
CA SER A 29 6.96 12.57 -9.60
C SER A 29 6.22 12.78 -8.28
N GLY A 30 6.91 13.32 -7.25
CA GLY A 30 6.41 13.41 -5.87
C GLY A 30 6.72 12.18 -5.02
N LEU A 31 7.25 11.08 -5.58
CA LEU A 31 7.63 9.90 -4.82
C LEU A 31 8.76 10.24 -3.83
N THR A 32 8.56 9.90 -2.56
CA THR A 32 9.62 9.98 -1.55
C THR A 32 10.37 8.66 -1.49
N VAL A 33 11.70 8.71 -1.70
CA VAL A 33 12.60 7.57 -1.56
C VAL A 33 13.41 7.73 -0.28
N LEU A 34 13.33 6.74 0.60
CA LEU A 34 14.09 6.64 1.85
C LEU A 34 15.12 5.53 1.68
N CYS A 35 16.38 5.82 1.98
CA CYS A 35 17.45 4.83 1.89
C CYS A 35 18.31 4.81 3.14
N ARG A 36 18.48 3.62 3.72
CA ARG A 36 19.52 3.35 4.72
C ARG A 36 20.54 2.40 4.13
N THR A 37 21.65 2.95 3.62
CA THR A 37 22.77 2.13 3.18
C THR A 37 23.45 1.47 4.38
N MET A 38 23.60 0.14 4.31
CA MET A 38 24.22 -0.69 5.36
C MET A 38 25.32 -1.56 4.73
N PRO A 39 26.54 -1.02 4.54
CA PRO A 39 27.64 -1.76 3.91
C PRO A 39 27.98 -3.01 4.71
N GLY A 40 28.22 -4.14 4.01
CA GLY A 40 28.54 -5.42 4.64
C GLY A 40 27.33 -6.26 5.07
N TYR A 41 26.12 -5.73 4.96
CA TYR A 41 24.91 -6.57 5.07
C TYR A 41 24.73 -7.42 3.82
N SER A 42 24.32 -8.67 4.01
CA SER A 42 24.08 -9.61 2.91
C SER A 42 22.68 -9.48 2.30
N SER A 43 21.79 -8.72 2.94
CA SER A 43 20.39 -8.59 2.49
C SER A 43 20.00 -7.14 2.22
N VAL A 44 19.04 -6.98 1.33
CA VAL A 44 18.30 -5.74 1.11
C VAL A 44 16.84 -5.99 1.43
N HIS A 45 16.24 -5.07 2.19
CA HIS A 45 14.82 -5.01 2.48
C HIS A 45 14.24 -3.78 1.81
N ALA A 46 13.21 -3.95 1.00
CA ALA A 46 12.51 -2.85 0.36
C ALA A 46 11.01 -2.90 0.67
N MET A 47 10.43 -1.73 0.87
CA MET A 47 9.00 -1.52 1.09
C MET A 47 8.50 -0.40 0.19
N TYR A 48 7.47 -0.67 -0.60
CA TYR A 48 6.76 0.32 -1.40
C TYR A 48 5.36 0.49 -0.83
N ALA A 49 5.07 1.63 -0.24
CA ALA A 49 3.88 1.89 0.55
C ALA A 49 3.01 2.98 -0.08
N THR A 50 1.70 2.78 -0.07
CA THR A 50 0.70 3.80 -0.43
C THR A 50 -0.05 4.27 0.81
N ASN A 51 -0.43 5.55 0.85
CA ASN A 51 -1.33 6.13 1.85
C ASN A 51 -2.79 5.81 1.47
N PHE A 52 -3.10 4.51 1.45
CA PHE A 52 -4.42 3.94 1.20
C PHE A 52 -4.60 2.70 2.06
N GLY A 53 -5.52 2.72 2.99
CA GLY A 53 -5.82 1.63 3.91
C GLY A 53 -7.31 1.41 4.08
N SER A 54 -7.68 0.50 4.98
CA SER A 54 -9.05 0.01 5.12
C SER A 54 -10.07 1.07 5.57
N VAL A 55 -9.61 2.18 6.19
CA VAL A 55 -10.50 3.28 6.62
C VAL A 55 -10.94 4.20 5.47
N VAL A 56 -10.30 4.12 4.31
CA VAL A 56 -10.74 4.87 3.13
C VAL A 56 -11.93 4.13 2.50
N ARG A 57 -13.13 4.63 2.80
CA ARG A 57 -14.40 4.04 2.34
C ARG A 57 -15.14 4.96 1.37
N GLU A 58 -14.70 6.21 1.28
CA GLU A 58 -15.29 7.18 0.39
C GLU A 58 -14.27 8.25 0.01
N PHE A 59 -14.26 8.61 -1.29
CA PHE A 59 -13.40 9.67 -1.80
C PHE A 59 -14.00 10.29 -3.07
N THR A 60 -13.49 11.47 -3.46
CA THR A 60 -13.71 12.01 -4.80
C THR A 60 -12.47 11.79 -5.66
N LEU A 61 -12.66 11.45 -6.91
CA LEU A 61 -11.63 11.37 -7.95
C LEU A 61 -12.06 12.28 -9.12
N ASN A 62 -11.32 13.36 -9.32
CA ASN A 62 -11.63 14.37 -10.35
C ASN A 62 -13.09 14.85 -10.30
N GLY A 63 -13.60 15.09 -9.08
CA GLY A 63 -14.98 15.54 -8.83
C GLY A 63 -16.04 14.44 -8.81
N LYS A 64 -15.71 13.20 -9.18
CA LYS A 64 -16.63 12.06 -9.09
C LYS A 64 -16.53 11.41 -7.72
N ARG A 65 -17.64 11.31 -7.00
CA ARG A 65 -17.74 10.63 -5.70
C ARG A 65 -17.77 9.12 -5.89
N ILE A 66 -16.96 8.41 -5.12
CA ILE A 66 -16.79 6.95 -5.16
C ILE A 66 -16.91 6.41 -3.74
N GLN A 67 -17.77 5.40 -3.58
CA GLN A 67 -17.92 4.65 -2.33
C GLN A 67 -17.31 3.27 -2.49
N LEU A 68 -16.60 2.82 -1.46
CA LEU A 68 -15.91 1.54 -1.44
C LEU A 68 -16.56 0.58 -0.43
N PRO A 69 -16.77 -0.68 -0.80
CA PRO A 69 -17.11 -1.74 0.12
C PRO A 69 -16.02 -1.94 1.19
N ALA A 70 -16.36 -2.48 2.37
CA ALA A 70 -15.35 -2.89 3.35
C ALA A 70 -14.44 -3.97 2.77
N GLY A 71 -13.16 -3.94 3.11
CA GLY A 71 -12.18 -4.89 2.59
C GLY A 71 -11.52 -4.49 1.28
N THR A 72 -11.90 -3.35 0.64
CA THR A 72 -11.36 -2.95 -0.67
C THR A 72 -9.84 -2.83 -0.66
N ALA A 73 -9.24 -2.20 0.35
CA ALA A 73 -7.78 -1.99 0.41
C ALA A 73 -7.03 -3.33 0.53
N HIS A 74 -7.51 -4.24 1.38
CA HIS A 74 -6.95 -5.58 1.56
C HIS A 74 -7.13 -6.44 0.30
N PHE A 75 -8.31 -6.39 -0.31
CA PHE A 75 -8.56 -7.08 -1.57
C PHE A 75 -7.62 -6.60 -2.68
N LEU A 76 -7.40 -5.29 -2.76
CA LEU A 76 -6.49 -4.70 -3.73
C LEU A 76 -5.04 -5.12 -3.47
N GLU A 77 -4.62 -5.25 -2.21
CA GLU A 77 -3.31 -5.76 -1.83
C GLU A 77 -3.05 -7.13 -2.46
N HIS A 78 -3.95 -8.08 -2.29
CA HIS A 78 -3.86 -9.41 -2.90
C HIS A 78 -3.78 -9.32 -4.43
N LYS A 79 -4.64 -8.50 -5.03
CA LYS A 79 -4.74 -8.39 -6.49
C LYS A 79 -3.51 -7.77 -7.16
N MET A 80 -2.70 -6.99 -6.42
CA MET A 80 -1.49 -6.37 -6.99
C MET A 80 -0.39 -7.36 -7.32
N PHE A 81 -0.40 -8.57 -6.75
CA PHE A 81 0.59 -9.62 -7.10
C PHE A 81 0.28 -10.32 -8.42
N GLU A 82 -0.93 -10.19 -8.95
CA GLU A 82 -1.36 -10.84 -10.19
C GLU A 82 -1.27 -9.88 -11.37
N SER A 83 -0.66 -10.31 -12.46
CA SER A 83 -0.55 -9.57 -13.73
C SER A 83 -1.04 -10.43 -14.90
N GLU A 84 -1.15 -9.82 -16.08
CA GLU A 84 -1.46 -10.56 -17.32
C GLU A 84 -0.42 -11.65 -17.63
N GLN A 85 0.83 -11.45 -17.20
CA GLN A 85 1.95 -12.36 -17.45
C GLN A 85 2.15 -13.41 -16.36
N GLY A 86 1.37 -13.34 -15.27
CA GLY A 86 1.47 -14.28 -14.15
C GLY A 86 1.57 -13.61 -12.77
N ASP A 87 1.97 -14.40 -11.80
CA ASP A 87 2.06 -14.00 -10.40
C ASP A 87 3.46 -13.44 -10.08
N ALA A 88 3.53 -12.32 -9.35
CA ALA A 88 4.79 -11.73 -8.93
C ALA A 88 5.57 -12.65 -7.96
N PHE A 89 4.90 -13.51 -7.18
CA PHE A 89 5.58 -14.49 -6.35
C PHE A 89 6.44 -15.47 -7.17
N ASP A 90 6.01 -15.84 -8.39
CA ASP A 90 6.81 -16.66 -9.29
C ASP A 90 8.06 -15.94 -9.78
N LEU A 91 8.00 -14.62 -9.95
CA LEU A 91 9.15 -13.80 -10.32
C LEU A 91 10.14 -13.70 -9.15
N TYR A 92 9.66 -13.43 -7.93
CA TYR A 92 10.49 -13.40 -6.73
C TYR A 92 11.11 -14.78 -6.41
N ALA A 93 10.40 -15.86 -6.66
CA ALA A 93 10.96 -17.21 -6.51
C ALA A 93 12.18 -17.45 -7.41
N LYS A 94 12.18 -16.90 -8.64
CA LYS A 94 13.34 -17.01 -9.57
C LYS A 94 14.55 -16.23 -9.09
N THR A 95 14.36 -15.12 -8.36
CA THR A 95 15.46 -14.31 -7.81
C THR A 95 15.88 -14.77 -6.41
N GLY A 96 15.13 -15.69 -5.80
CA GLY A 96 15.35 -16.14 -4.42
C GLY A 96 14.96 -15.12 -3.36
N ALA A 97 14.17 -14.11 -3.71
CA ALA A 97 13.64 -13.13 -2.77
C ALA A 97 12.40 -13.67 -2.05
N ALA A 98 12.21 -13.23 -0.80
CA ALA A 98 10.97 -13.40 -0.07
C ALA A 98 10.11 -12.14 -0.21
N ALA A 99 8.93 -12.28 -0.79
CA ALA A 99 7.96 -11.21 -0.93
C ALA A 99 6.83 -11.31 0.10
N ASN A 100 6.27 -10.18 0.47
CA ASN A 100 5.12 -10.08 1.37
C ASN A 100 4.38 -8.77 1.11
N ALA A 101 3.17 -8.63 1.67
CA ALA A 101 2.45 -7.38 1.77
C ALA A 101 1.62 -7.34 3.05
N PHE A 102 1.13 -6.18 3.41
CA PHE A 102 0.12 -6.03 4.44
C PHE A 102 -0.72 -4.78 4.23
N THR A 103 -1.97 -4.86 4.62
CA THR A 103 -2.89 -3.72 4.71
C THR A 103 -3.14 -3.36 6.16
N SER A 104 -3.03 -2.07 6.47
CA SER A 104 -3.40 -1.49 7.76
C SER A 104 -4.63 -0.58 7.59
N TYR A 105 -4.98 0.13 8.66
CA TYR A 105 -6.09 1.08 8.63
C TYR A 105 -5.82 2.28 7.71
N ASP A 106 -4.58 2.75 7.62
CA ASP A 106 -4.17 3.97 6.91
C ASP A 106 -3.27 3.72 5.69
N ARG A 107 -2.73 2.51 5.52
CA ARG A 107 -1.74 2.22 4.48
C ARG A 107 -1.79 0.79 3.98
N THR A 108 -1.25 0.58 2.78
CA THR A 108 -0.92 -0.73 2.24
C THR A 108 0.54 -0.74 1.83
N CYS A 109 1.26 -1.80 2.17
CA CYS A 109 2.70 -1.94 1.97
C CYS A 109 3.00 -3.23 1.21
N TYR A 110 3.87 -3.14 0.20
CA TYR A 110 4.41 -4.24 -0.58
C TYR A 110 5.90 -4.35 -0.28
N ILE A 111 6.40 -5.54 -0.01
CA ILE A 111 7.69 -5.76 0.61
C ILE A 111 8.43 -6.89 -0.10
N PHE A 112 9.75 -6.73 -0.24
CA PHE A 112 10.61 -7.88 -0.45
C PHE A 112 11.84 -7.83 0.46
N THR A 113 12.41 -9.01 0.70
CA THR A 113 13.76 -9.17 1.29
C THR A 113 14.55 -10.11 0.38
N ALA A 114 15.73 -9.68 -0.05
CA ALA A 114 16.58 -10.45 -0.95
C ALA A 114 18.06 -10.39 -0.51
N THR A 115 18.82 -11.43 -0.84
CA THR A 115 20.28 -11.50 -0.61
C THR A 115 21.09 -11.30 -1.88
N GLY A 116 20.43 -11.03 -3.01
CA GLY A 116 21.03 -10.75 -4.32
C GLY A 116 19.99 -10.26 -5.30
N MET A 117 20.40 -9.98 -6.52
CA MET A 117 19.54 -9.52 -7.61
C MET A 117 18.66 -8.32 -7.18
N THR A 118 19.27 -7.35 -6.48
CA THR A 118 18.54 -6.22 -5.86
C THR A 118 17.82 -5.37 -6.91
N ASP A 119 18.45 -5.12 -8.04
CA ASP A 119 17.88 -4.32 -9.13
C ASP A 119 16.65 -5.00 -9.73
N GLU A 120 16.74 -6.31 -10.01
CA GLU A 120 15.64 -7.10 -10.54
C GLU A 120 14.47 -7.18 -9.55
N ASN A 121 14.76 -7.33 -8.25
CA ASN A 121 13.72 -7.36 -7.23
C ASN A 121 13.04 -6.00 -7.03
N LEU A 122 13.77 -4.90 -7.15
CA LEU A 122 13.18 -3.55 -7.19
C LEU A 122 12.32 -3.35 -8.42
N ASP A 123 12.78 -3.82 -9.59
CA ASP A 123 12.01 -3.75 -10.83
C ASP A 123 10.70 -4.55 -10.71
N ILE A 124 10.73 -5.76 -10.12
CA ILE A 124 9.51 -6.53 -9.84
C ILE A 124 8.56 -5.73 -8.92
N LEU A 125 9.06 -5.18 -7.80
CA LEU A 125 8.24 -4.43 -6.85
C LEU A 125 7.57 -3.21 -7.49
N LEU A 126 8.33 -2.40 -8.21
CA LEU A 126 7.83 -1.17 -8.82
C LEU A 126 6.88 -1.46 -9.99
N ASN A 127 7.17 -2.50 -10.79
CA ASN A 127 6.32 -2.90 -11.91
C ASN A 127 4.99 -3.49 -11.44
N MET A 128 4.99 -4.40 -10.47
CA MET A 128 3.75 -5.05 -10.01
C MET A 128 2.77 -4.01 -9.42
N VAL A 129 3.29 -3.01 -8.70
CA VAL A 129 2.46 -1.94 -8.11
C VAL A 129 2.09 -0.87 -9.14
N GLY A 130 2.96 -0.62 -10.12
CA GLY A 130 2.74 0.39 -11.17
C GLY A 130 1.83 -0.05 -12.31
N HIS A 131 1.62 -1.37 -12.50
CA HIS A 131 0.87 -1.91 -13.64
C HIS A 131 -0.24 -2.87 -13.18
N PRO A 132 -1.28 -2.35 -12.50
CA PRO A 132 -2.38 -3.18 -12.00
C PRO A 132 -3.15 -3.84 -13.13
N TRP A 133 -3.56 -5.10 -12.90
CA TRP A 133 -4.35 -5.87 -13.86
C TRP A 133 -5.52 -6.57 -13.16
N PHE A 134 -6.75 -6.13 -13.47
CA PHE A 134 -7.96 -6.62 -12.83
C PHE A 134 -8.97 -7.06 -13.88
N THR A 135 -9.44 -8.31 -13.79
CA THR A 135 -10.55 -8.83 -14.57
C THR A 135 -11.65 -9.36 -13.66
N LYS A 136 -12.85 -9.54 -14.21
CA LYS A 136 -13.97 -10.11 -13.46
C LYS A 136 -13.65 -11.54 -12.97
N GLU A 137 -12.96 -12.31 -13.80
CA GLU A 137 -12.59 -13.69 -13.51
C GLU A 137 -11.60 -13.78 -12.36
N THR A 138 -10.57 -12.93 -12.39
CA THR A 138 -9.53 -12.92 -11.34
C THR A 138 -10.07 -12.36 -10.02
N ILE A 139 -10.99 -11.41 -10.07
CA ILE A 139 -11.70 -10.92 -8.88
C ILE A 139 -12.56 -12.03 -8.27
N ALA A 140 -13.34 -12.74 -9.08
CA ALA A 140 -14.20 -13.83 -8.58
C ALA A 140 -13.39 -14.96 -7.92
N LYS A 141 -12.20 -15.28 -8.46
CA LYS A 141 -11.26 -16.22 -7.84
C LYS A 141 -10.80 -15.72 -6.47
N GLU A 142 -10.38 -14.46 -6.38
CA GLU A 142 -9.84 -13.87 -5.16
C GLU A 142 -10.89 -13.70 -4.06
N GLN A 143 -12.15 -13.42 -4.42
CA GLN A 143 -13.27 -13.40 -3.48
C GLN A 143 -13.42 -14.73 -2.73
N GLY A 144 -13.14 -15.85 -3.41
CA GLY A 144 -13.14 -17.18 -2.79
C GLY A 144 -12.00 -17.36 -1.78
N ILE A 145 -10.80 -16.90 -2.11
CA ILE A 145 -9.61 -17.01 -1.29
C ILE A 145 -9.75 -16.15 -0.02
N ILE A 146 -10.02 -14.86 -0.18
CA ILE A 146 -10.21 -13.92 0.93
C ILE A 146 -11.43 -14.32 1.79
N GLY A 147 -12.46 -14.88 1.18
CA GLY A 147 -13.59 -15.42 1.93
C GLY A 147 -13.25 -16.55 2.91
N GLN A 148 -12.20 -17.34 2.63
CA GLN A 148 -11.68 -18.33 3.60
C GLN A 148 -10.80 -17.66 4.67
N GLU A 149 -10.03 -16.66 4.30
CA GLU A 149 -9.22 -15.87 5.24
C GLU A 149 -10.10 -15.14 6.25
N ILE A 150 -11.19 -14.51 5.82
CA ILE A 150 -12.17 -13.86 6.71
C ILE A 150 -12.68 -14.84 7.77
N LYS A 151 -13.01 -16.08 7.38
CA LYS A 151 -13.45 -17.10 8.33
C LYS A 151 -12.37 -17.47 9.35
N MET A 152 -11.11 -17.48 8.92
CA MET A 152 -9.98 -17.73 9.83
C MET A 152 -9.84 -16.62 10.88
N TYR A 153 -10.03 -15.36 10.49
CA TYR A 153 -10.04 -14.24 11.45
C TYR A 153 -11.23 -14.29 12.41
N ASP A 154 -12.40 -14.75 11.95
CA ASP A 154 -13.57 -14.95 12.80
C ASP A 154 -13.32 -15.97 13.92
N ASP A 155 -12.41 -16.92 13.73
CA ASP A 155 -12.03 -17.91 14.72
C ASP A 155 -10.90 -17.41 15.66
N SER A 156 -10.34 -16.21 15.45
CA SER A 156 -9.29 -15.62 16.29
C SER A 156 -9.89 -14.78 17.43
N PRO A 157 -9.75 -15.20 18.72
CA PRO A 157 -10.30 -14.45 19.85
C PRO A 157 -9.72 -13.03 19.99
N ASP A 158 -8.39 -12.89 19.75
CA ASP A 158 -7.70 -11.59 19.87
C ASP A 158 -8.17 -10.62 18.80
N TRP A 159 -8.34 -11.10 17.55
CA TRP A 159 -8.87 -10.29 16.46
C TRP A 159 -10.31 -9.86 16.70
N ARG A 160 -11.16 -10.77 17.18
CA ARG A 160 -12.54 -10.47 17.55
C ARG A 160 -12.64 -9.48 18.70
N LEU A 161 -11.74 -9.58 19.68
CA LEU A 161 -11.67 -8.61 20.78
C LEU A 161 -11.34 -7.21 20.27
N LEU A 162 -10.33 -7.09 19.40
CA LEU A 162 -9.91 -5.81 18.83
C LEU A 162 -11.03 -5.17 18.00
N THR A 163 -11.64 -5.93 17.10
CA THR A 163 -12.75 -5.43 16.26
C THR A 163 -13.98 -5.08 17.07
N ALA A 164 -14.31 -5.84 18.11
CA ALA A 164 -15.39 -5.52 19.04
C ALA A 164 -15.10 -4.23 19.81
N LEU A 165 -13.87 -4.03 20.27
CA LEU A 165 -13.43 -2.79 20.91
C LEU A 165 -13.65 -1.57 20.00
N PHE A 166 -13.20 -1.63 18.75
CA PHE A 166 -13.40 -0.53 17.81
C PHE A 166 -14.89 -0.27 17.51
N ARG A 167 -15.71 -1.30 17.42
CA ARG A 167 -17.17 -1.14 17.27
C ARG A 167 -17.84 -0.51 18.49
N CYS A 168 -17.23 -0.65 19.67
CA CYS A 168 -17.71 0.04 20.88
C CYS A 168 -17.25 1.50 20.93
N LEU A 169 -16.03 1.79 20.47
CA LEU A 169 -15.43 3.13 20.50
C LEU A 169 -15.97 4.04 19.38
N TYR A 170 -16.21 3.49 18.20
CA TYR A 170 -16.59 4.25 17.01
C TYR A 170 -17.97 3.85 16.51
N LYS A 171 -18.80 4.85 16.23
CA LYS A 171 -20.15 4.64 15.71
C LYS A 171 -20.19 4.66 14.18
N SER A 172 -19.47 5.60 13.59
CA SER A 172 -19.52 5.90 12.15
C SER A 172 -18.17 5.71 11.45
N HIS A 173 -17.05 5.92 12.15
CA HIS A 173 -15.73 5.85 11.55
C HIS A 173 -15.40 4.44 11.03
N PRO A 174 -14.86 4.29 9.82
CA PRO A 174 -14.57 3.00 9.20
C PRO A 174 -13.58 2.09 9.93
N ILE A 175 -12.80 2.61 10.87
CA ILE A 175 -11.90 1.81 11.72
C ILE A 175 -12.64 0.71 12.51
N ARG A 176 -13.94 0.83 12.65
CA ARG A 176 -14.80 -0.16 13.30
C ARG A 176 -15.04 -1.43 12.46
N ASP A 177 -14.78 -1.33 11.16
CA ASP A 177 -14.93 -2.44 10.24
C ASP A 177 -13.63 -3.27 10.20
N ASP A 178 -13.75 -4.56 9.93
CA ASP A 178 -12.59 -5.42 9.71
C ASP A 178 -11.80 -4.98 8.48
N ILE A 179 -10.47 -5.07 8.55
CA ILE A 179 -9.58 -4.72 7.43
C ILE A 179 -9.89 -5.56 6.20
N ALA A 180 -10.15 -6.86 6.39
CA ALA A 180 -10.53 -7.77 5.31
C ALA A 180 -11.99 -7.60 4.83
N GLY A 181 -12.78 -6.82 5.56
CA GLY A 181 -14.20 -6.67 5.27
C GLY A 181 -15.03 -7.88 5.67
N THR A 182 -16.05 -8.17 4.89
CA THR A 182 -16.92 -9.35 5.02
C THR A 182 -17.08 -10.03 3.66
N THR A 183 -17.50 -11.30 3.64
CA THR A 183 -17.78 -12.01 2.38
C THR A 183 -18.83 -11.29 1.53
N GLN A 184 -19.79 -10.62 2.17
CA GLN A 184 -20.81 -9.82 1.46
C GLN A 184 -20.22 -8.56 0.85
N SER A 185 -19.39 -7.80 1.61
CA SER A 185 -18.81 -6.55 1.12
C SER A 185 -17.82 -6.78 -0.01
N ILE A 186 -16.96 -7.80 0.08
CA ILE A 186 -16.00 -8.09 -0.99
C ILE A 186 -16.67 -8.61 -2.26
N ALA A 187 -17.87 -9.18 -2.17
CA ALA A 187 -18.65 -9.61 -3.34
C ALA A 187 -19.12 -8.44 -4.22
N GLU A 188 -19.14 -7.21 -3.69
CA GLU A 188 -19.52 -5.99 -4.42
C GLU A 188 -18.36 -5.39 -5.23
N LEU A 189 -17.13 -5.93 -5.08
CA LEU A 189 -15.95 -5.40 -5.75
C LEU A 189 -15.96 -5.68 -7.24
N THR A 190 -15.60 -4.67 -8.01
CA THR A 190 -15.52 -4.73 -9.47
C THR A 190 -14.16 -4.22 -9.96
N PRO A 191 -13.73 -4.58 -11.19
CA PRO A 191 -12.50 -4.02 -11.77
C PRO A 191 -12.49 -2.49 -11.76
N GLU A 192 -13.63 -1.86 -12.08
CA GLU A 192 -13.76 -0.41 -12.15
C GLU A 192 -13.51 0.27 -10.79
N LEU A 193 -13.98 -0.34 -9.70
CA LEU A 193 -13.71 0.17 -8.35
C LEU A 193 -12.22 0.02 -7.98
N LEU A 194 -11.60 -1.12 -8.30
CA LEU A 194 -10.18 -1.34 -8.03
C LEU A 194 -9.29 -0.41 -8.86
N TYR A 195 -9.59 -0.21 -10.15
CA TYR A 195 -8.90 0.78 -10.98
C TYR A 195 -9.08 2.21 -10.45
N ALA A 196 -10.25 2.58 -9.98
CA ALA A 196 -10.47 3.90 -9.38
C ALA A 196 -9.60 4.10 -8.12
N CYS A 197 -9.39 3.05 -7.31
CA CYS A 197 -8.47 3.11 -6.16
C CYS A 197 -7.02 3.27 -6.60
N THR A 198 -6.57 2.52 -7.61
CA THR A 198 -5.20 2.67 -8.11
C THR A 198 -4.98 4.02 -8.76
N ASP A 199 -5.95 4.53 -9.50
CA ASP A 199 -5.91 5.87 -10.10
C ASP A 199 -5.84 6.99 -9.06
N ALA A 200 -6.49 6.81 -7.91
CA ALA A 200 -6.49 7.80 -6.84
C ALA A 200 -5.24 7.71 -5.96
N PHE A 201 -4.87 6.52 -5.51
CA PHE A 201 -3.97 6.35 -4.38
C PHE A 201 -2.62 5.70 -4.71
N TYR A 202 -2.48 4.97 -5.83
CA TYR A 202 -1.23 4.33 -6.24
C TYR A 202 -0.47 5.21 -7.22
N ARG A 203 -0.27 6.46 -6.82
CA ARG A 203 0.46 7.48 -7.57
C ARG A 203 1.74 7.85 -6.82
N PRO A 204 2.84 8.10 -7.51
CA PRO A 204 4.13 8.39 -6.87
C PRO A 204 4.04 9.43 -5.75
N GLY A 205 3.30 10.51 -5.94
CA GLY A 205 3.13 11.58 -4.94
C GLY A 205 2.36 11.17 -3.66
N ASN A 206 1.66 10.04 -3.68
CA ASN A 206 0.97 9.45 -2.53
C ASN A 206 1.69 8.21 -1.97
N MET A 207 2.91 7.93 -2.45
CA MET A 207 3.65 6.73 -2.11
C MET A 207 5.05 7.01 -1.58
N VAL A 208 5.62 6.03 -0.89
CA VAL A 208 6.97 6.06 -0.35
C VAL A 208 7.68 4.75 -0.69
N LEU A 209 8.88 4.84 -1.26
CA LEU A 209 9.80 3.71 -1.39
C LEU A 209 10.83 3.79 -0.26
N SER A 210 10.88 2.79 0.61
CA SER A 210 11.88 2.67 1.67
C SER A 210 12.77 1.46 1.43
N VAL A 211 14.08 1.66 1.39
CA VAL A 211 15.07 0.60 1.20
C VAL A 211 16.12 0.61 2.30
N ALA A 212 16.53 -0.55 2.76
CA ALA A 212 17.59 -0.71 3.75
C ALA A 212 18.45 -1.94 3.44
N GLY A 213 19.75 -1.83 3.60
CA GLY A 213 20.69 -2.93 3.33
C GLY A 213 21.90 -2.49 2.52
N ASN A 214 22.47 -3.44 1.78
CA ASN A 214 23.61 -3.18 0.90
C ASN A 214 23.15 -2.57 -0.44
N ILE A 215 22.57 -1.39 -0.37
CA ILE A 215 22.05 -0.61 -1.48
C ILE A 215 22.32 0.88 -1.21
N THR A 216 22.55 1.65 -2.26
CA THR A 216 22.68 3.11 -2.19
C THR A 216 21.39 3.82 -2.59
N LEU A 217 21.27 5.10 -2.19
CA LEU A 217 20.15 5.94 -2.61
C LEU A 217 20.08 6.08 -4.15
N ASP A 218 21.26 6.24 -4.79
CA ASP A 218 21.34 6.39 -6.25
C ASP A 218 20.82 5.14 -6.99
N GLN A 219 21.13 3.93 -6.48
CA GLN A 219 20.59 2.70 -7.05
C GLN A 219 19.07 2.63 -6.91
N ALA A 220 18.51 3.01 -5.77
CA ALA A 220 17.06 3.05 -5.58
C ALA A 220 16.38 4.07 -6.49
N VAL A 221 16.99 5.25 -6.67
CA VAL A 221 16.50 6.30 -7.59
C VAL A 221 16.57 5.84 -9.04
N GLU A 222 17.65 5.14 -9.42
CA GLU A 222 17.80 4.60 -10.78
C GLU A 222 16.76 3.50 -11.07
N ALA A 223 16.43 2.66 -10.10
CA ALA A 223 15.29 1.73 -10.23
C ALA A 223 13.98 2.48 -10.48
N CYS A 224 13.74 3.60 -9.78
CA CYS A 224 12.56 4.44 -10.04
C CYS A 224 12.55 5.00 -11.48
N ARG A 225 13.71 5.39 -12.04
CA ARG A 225 13.81 5.85 -13.44
C ARG A 225 13.46 4.74 -14.42
N ARG A 226 14.06 3.56 -14.26
CA ARG A 226 13.83 2.39 -15.15
C ARG A 226 12.36 1.98 -15.16
N ASN A 227 11.64 2.18 -14.06
CA ASN A 227 10.25 1.74 -13.90
C ASN A 227 9.22 2.88 -14.05
N GLY A 228 9.61 4.04 -14.59
CA GLY A 228 8.68 5.11 -14.97
C GLY A 228 8.02 5.85 -13.81
N VAL A 229 8.52 5.69 -12.57
CA VAL A 229 7.98 6.39 -11.39
C VAL A 229 8.81 7.59 -10.95
N TYR A 230 9.76 8.02 -11.79
CA TYR A 230 10.66 9.15 -11.50
C TYR A 230 10.10 10.50 -11.98
N ASP A 231 9.57 10.56 -13.20
CA ASP A 231 9.22 11.80 -13.87
C ASP A 231 7.92 12.40 -13.34
N ALA A 232 7.83 13.72 -13.42
CA ALA A 232 6.65 14.45 -12.98
C ALA A 232 5.40 14.01 -13.77
N VAL A 233 4.32 13.72 -13.02
CA VAL A 233 2.99 13.44 -13.56
C VAL A 233 2.00 14.39 -12.90
N GLU A 234 1.00 14.84 -13.66
CA GLU A 234 -0.08 15.64 -13.09
C GLU A 234 -0.88 14.77 -12.12
N PRO A 235 -0.96 15.14 -10.82
CA PRO A 235 -1.68 14.34 -9.86
C PRO A 235 -3.19 14.47 -10.08
N PRO A 236 -3.97 13.40 -9.90
CA PRO A 236 -5.42 13.49 -9.89
C PRO A 236 -5.89 14.33 -8.70
N GLN A 237 -7.05 14.95 -8.85
CA GLN A 237 -7.72 15.63 -7.72
C GLN A 237 -8.42 14.55 -6.88
N VAL A 238 -7.90 14.30 -5.69
CA VAL A 238 -8.42 13.31 -4.74
C VAL A 238 -8.71 13.96 -3.40
N GLU A 239 -9.89 13.72 -2.87
CA GLU A 239 -10.29 14.12 -1.53
C GLU A 239 -10.92 12.92 -0.82
N THR A 240 -10.34 12.50 0.30
CA THR A 240 -10.88 11.42 1.14
C THR A 240 -11.96 11.98 2.05
N ILE A 241 -13.10 11.30 2.12
CA ILE A 241 -14.26 11.71 2.89
C ILE A 241 -14.43 10.77 4.09
N PHE A 242 -14.36 11.32 5.29
CA PHE A 242 -14.62 10.59 6.52
C PHE A 242 -15.94 11.02 7.15
N PRO A 243 -16.76 10.08 7.65
CA PRO A 243 -17.94 10.42 8.41
C PRO A 243 -17.54 11.09 9.72
N GLN A 244 -18.37 12.04 10.17
CA GLN A 244 -18.20 12.60 11.50
C GLN A 244 -18.64 11.59 12.56
N GLU A 245 -17.79 11.39 13.57
CA GLU A 245 -18.19 10.66 14.77
C GLU A 245 -19.13 11.50 15.64
N ALA A 246 -19.97 10.81 16.41
CA ALA A 246 -20.79 11.48 17.41
C ALA A 246 -19.89 11.93 18.58
N ASP A 247 -20.14 13.13 19.12
CA ASP A 247 -19.37 13.75 20.20
C ASP A 247 -19.39 12.95 21.53
N THR A 248 -20.24 11.95 21.66
CA THR A 248 -20.38 11.13 22.86
C THR A 248 -20.11 9.67 22.58
N VAL A 249 -19.07 9.13 23.22
CA VAL A 249 -18.84 7.69 23.34
C VAL A 249 -19.95 7.12 24.20
N GLN A 250 -20.85 6.34 23.64
CA GLN A 250 -21.82 5.58 24.44
C GLN A 250 -21.10 4.37 25.02
N HIS A 251 -21.00 4.30 26.35
CA HIS A 251 -20.52 3.11 27.03
C HIS A 251 -21.48 1.94 26.75
N LYS A 252 -21.03 1.00 25.95
CA LYS A 252 -21.72 -0.26 25.73
C LYS A 252 -21.03 -1.33 26.59
N ALA A 253 -21.68 -1.79 27.61
CA ALA A 253 -21.19 -2.94 28.37
C ALA A 253 -21.21 -4.16 27.42
N VAL A 254 -20.04 -4.78 27.17
CA VAL A 254 -19.94 -6.04 26.45
C VAL A 254 -19.77 -7.15 27.45
N SER A 255 -20.74 -8.06 27.52
CA SER A 255 -20.63 -9.28 28.32
C SER A 255 -19.98 -10.37 27.49
N TYR A 256 -18.83 -10.85 27.90
CA TYR A 256 -18.08 -11.97 27.28
C TYR A 256 -18.50 -13.32 27.88
N THR A 257 -19.79 -13.55 28.07
CA THR A 257 -20.26 -14.80 28.69
C THR A 257 -20.34 -16.01 27.78
N HIS A 258 -19.90 -15.89 26.52
CA HIS A 258 -19.85 -17.00 25.58
C HIS A 258 -18.53 -16.92 24.78
N LEU A 259 -17.44 -17.40 25.36
CA LEU A 259 -16.29 -17.94 24.65
C LEU A 259 -16.48 -19.45 24.58
#